data_7391f8d5d0eca7a27646f2084dd5f91a
#
_entry.id   7391f8d5d0eca7a27646f2084dd5f91a
#
_cell.length_a   1.000
_cell.length_b   1.000
_cell.length_c   1.000
_cell.angle_alpha   90.00
_cell.angle_beta   90.00
_cell.angle_gamma   90.00
#
_symmetry.space_group_name_H-M   'P 1'
#
loop_
_entity.id
_entity.type
_entity.pdbx_description
1 polymer ?
#
loop_
_entity_poly.entity_id
_entity_poly.type
_entity_poly.pdbx_seq_one_letter_code
_entity_poly.pdbx_strand_id
1 'polypeptide(L)'
;MPRDSFGARDRLHVGPSSFEIVRLDALEPIADVGRLPFSLKVLLENLLRHEDGTAVTQTDVEALARWTPDAVGTRELAFAPARVLMQDFTGVPAIVDLAAMRDAMEALGADPAKIDPRVPVELIIDHSVIADVSGRPDAFRRNAELEFTRNRERYELLRWAQDAFGNVRVMPPDSGICHQVNLEYLA
;
A
#
# COMPACT_ATOMS: atom_id res chain seq x y z
N MET A 1 8.74 16.96 -10.17
CA MET A 1 8.63 15.99 -11.28
C MET A 1 9.62 14.86 -11.02
N PRO A 2 9.31 13.60 -11.34
CA PRO A 2 10.28 12.52 -11.22
C PRO A 2 11.55 12.87 -12.01
N ARG A 3 12.69 12.63 -11.43
CA ARG A 3 14.01 12.74 -12.07
C ARG A 3 14.39 11.40 -12.68
N ASP A 4 15.38 11.38 -13.53
CA ASP A 4 15.98 10.19 -14.10
C ASP A 4 17.48 10.43 -14.26
N SER A 5 18.15 10.62 -13.10
CA SER A 5 19.57 11.01 -13.07
C SER A 5 20.50 9.95 -13.65
N PHE A 6 20.02 8.70 -13.77
CA PHE A 6 20.80 7.57 -14.27
C PHE A 6 20.34 7.10 -15.66
N GLY A 7 19.31 7.71 -16.28
CA GLY A 7 18.75 7.22 -17.54
C GLY A 7 18.17 5.81 -17.42
N ALA A 8 17.58 5.50 -16.25
CA ALA A 8 17.10 4.16 -15.93
C ALA A 8 15.69 3.87 -16.50
N ARG A 9 14.92 4.90 -16.87
CA ARG A 9 13.57 4.73 -17.41
C ARG A 9 13.63 4.23 -18.85
N ASP A 10 12.85 3.18 -19.13
CA ASP A 10 12.80 2.54 -20.44
C ASP A 10 11.41 1.96 -20.70
N ARG A 11 11.20 1.37 -21.86
CA ARG A 11 9.95 0.73 -22.25
C ARG A 11 10.15 -0.74 -22.58
N LEU A 12 9.39 -1.59 -21.92
CA LEU A 12 9.30 -3.01 -22.24
C LEU A 12 8.11 -3.24 -23.18
N HIS A 13 8.36 -3.83 -24.33
CA HIS A 13 7.33 -4.24 -25.27
C HIS A 13 7.03 -5.74 -25.11
N VAL A 14 5.77 -6.07 -24.83
CA VAL A 14 5.29 -7.44 -24.72
C VAL A 14 4.10 -7.63 -25.68
N GLY A 15 4.35 -8.20 -26.83
CA GLY A 15 3.34 -8.26 -27.90
C GLY A 15 2.88 -6.84 -28.29
N PRO A 16 1.56 -6.57 -28.28
CA PRO A 16 1.03 -5.24 -28.64
C PRO A 16 1.12 -4.24 -27.47
N SER A 17 1.48 -4.67 -26.27
CA SER A 17 1.50 -3.82 -25.07
C SER A 17 2.89 -3.23 -24.84
N SER A 18 2.91 -2.01 -24.30
CA SER A 18 4.14 -1.29 -23.93
C SER A 18 4.03 -0.84 -22.47
N PHE A 19 5.03 -1.19 -21.66
CA PHE A 19 5.08 -0.87 -20.23
C PHE A 19 6.29 0.01 -19.93
N GLU A 20 6.11 1.02 -19.12
CA GLU A 20 7.23 1.77 -18.56
C GLU A 20 7.92 0.91 -17.49
N ILE A 21 9.21 0.74 -17.64
CA ILE A 21 10.05 0.00 -16.70
C ILE A 21 11.18 0.89 -16.20
N VAL A 22 11.81 0.45 -15.12
CA VAL A 22 13.06 1.04 -14.63
C VAL A 22 14.13 -0.04 -14.64
N ARG A 23 15.23 0.24 -15.29
CA ARG A 23 16.33 -0.70 -15.53
C ARG A 23 17.40 -0.52 -14.47
N LEU A 24 17.70 -1.59 -13.75
CA LEU A 24 18.76 -1.59 -12.74
C LEU A 24 20.16 -1.60 -13.37
N ASP A 25 20.33 -2.16 -14.57
CA ASP A 25 21.58 -2.20 -15.30
C ASP A 25 22.09 -0.80 -15.70
N ALA A 26 21.23 0.21 -15.70
CA ALA A 26 21.66 1.60 -15.83
C ALA A 26 22.63 2.06 -14.73
N LEU A 27 22.69 1.32 -13.62
CA LEU A 27 23.61 1.58 -12.50
C LEU A 27 24.92 0.79 -12.59
N GLU A 28 25.11 -0.11 -13.55
CA GLU A 28 26.34 -0.90 -13.72
C GLU A 28 27.62 -0.05 -13.81
N PRO A 29 27.60 1.17 -14.39
CA PRO A 29 28.78 2.02 -14.39
C PRO A 29 29.28 2.46 -13.01
N ILE A 30 28.40 2.39 -11.99
CA ILE A 30 28.70 2.86 -10.63
C ILE A 30 28.77 1.74 -9.59
N ALA A 31 28.09 0.61 -9.83
CA ALA A 31 28.07 -0.54 -8.91
C ALA A 31 27.63 -1.82 -9.63
N ASP A 32 28.15 -2.95 -9.19
CA ASP A 32 27.67 -4.28 -9.61
C ASP A 32 26.32 -4.58 -8.92
N VAL A 33 25.24 -4.12 -9.51
CA VAL A 33 23.88 -4.32 -9.00
C VAL A 33 23.41 -5.78 -9.13
N GLY A 34 24.08 -6.58 -9.98
CA GLY A 34 23.80 -8.01 -10.16
C GLY A 34 23.94 -8.79 -8.86
N ARG A 35 24.90 -8.43 -8.01
CA ARG A 35 25.19 -9.08 -6.72
C ARG A 35 24.21 -8.75 -5.59
N LEU A 36 23.38 -7.71 -5.73
CA LEU A 36 22.43 -7.32 -4.70
C LEU A 36 21.39 -8.42 -4.45
N PRO A 37 20.98 -8.67 -3.20
CA PRO A 37 19.81 -9.48 -2.89
C PRO A 37 18.56 -8.97 -3.61
N PHE A 38 17.65 -9.87 -3.94
CA PHE A 38 16.41 -9.49 -4.65
C PHE A 38 15.60 -8.42 -3.92
N SER A 39 15.52 -8.49 -2.59
CA SER A 39 14.83 -7.48 -1.77
C SER A 39 15.44 -6.08 -1.95
N LEU A 40 16.77 -5.97 -2.02
CA LEU A 40 17.44 -4.70 -2.26
C LEU A 40 17.31 -4.23 -3.71
N LYS A 41 17.22 -5.15 -4.68
CA LYS A 41 16.91 -4.80 -6.07
C LYS A 41 15.52 -4.18 -6.20
N VAL A 42 14.51 -4.75 -5.52
CA VAL A 42 13.15 -4.19 -5.48
C VAL A 42 13.16 -2.79 -4.85
N LEU A 43 13.87 -2.61 -3.75
CA LEU A 43 14.00 -1.29 -3.13
C LEU A 43 14.75 -0.30 -4.01
N LEU A 44 15.80 -0.74 -4.70
CA LEU A 44 16.57 0.10 -5.61
C LEU A 44 15.74 0.56 -6.82
N GLU A 45 14.92 -0.34 -7.38
CA GLU A 45 13.94 0.01 -8.41
C GLU A 45 12.92 1.04 -7.90
N ASN A 46 12.45 0.88 -6.65
CA ASN A 46 11.54 1.84 -6.02
C ASN A 46 12.18 3.23 -5.91
N LEU A 47 13.43 3.33 -5.48
CA LEU A 47 14.14 4.61 -5.40
C LEU A 47 14.28 5.26 -6.78
N LEU A 48 14.68 4.51 -7.81
CA LEU A 48 14.80 5.01 -9.18
C LEU A 48 13.45 5.52 -9.74
N ARG A 49 12.34 4.84 -9.43
CA ARG A 49 11.00 5.28 -9.84
C ARG A 49 10.58 6.59 -9.20
N HIS A 50 10.99 6.81 -7.96
CA HIS A 50 10.54 7.92 -7.12
C HIS A 50 11.60 8.99 -6.89
N GLU A 51 12.72 8.95 -7.63
CA GLU A 51 13.75 9.98 -7.56
C GLU A 51 13.13 11.36 -7.87
N ASP A 52 13.19 12.27 -6.91
CA ASP A 52 12.65 13.63 -7.02
C ASP A 52 13.69 14.71 -6.62
N GLY A 53 14.83 14.25 -6.07
CA GLY A 53 15.91 15.09 -5.57
C GLY A 53 15.63 15.74 -4.22
N THR A 54 14.55 15.33 -3.54
CA THR A 54 14.14 15.85 -2.23
C THR A 54 13.93 14.71 -1.24
N ALA A 55 12.91 13.86 -1.45
CA ALA A 55 12.65 12.68 -0.63
C ALA A 55 13.54 11.51 -1.05
N VAL A 56 13.74 11.35 -2.35
CA VAL A 56 14.66 10.35 -2.92
C VAL A 56 15.68 11.09 -3.78
N THR A 57 16.94 11.04 -3.37
CA THR A 57 18.04 11.70 -4.06
C THR A 57 18.90 10.74 -4.85
N GLN A 58 19.67 11.24 -5.80
CA GLN A 58 20.68 10.47 -6.51
C GLN A 58 21.63 9.76 -5.54
N THR A 59 22.02 10.44 -4.45
CA THR A 59 22.92 9.87 -3.42
C THR A 59 22.29 8.69 -2.68
N ASP A 60 20.95 8.64 -2.54
CA ASP A 60 20.25 7.51 -1.93
C ASP A 60 20.29 6.28 -2.84
N VAL A 61 20.07 6.49 -4.13
CA VAL A 61 20.18 5.44 -5.15
C VAL A 61 21.61 4.88 -5.19
N GLU A 62 22.64 5.74 -5.24
CA GLU A 62 24.04 5.32 -5.27
C GLU A 62 24.44 4.56 -4.00
N ALA A 63 23.98 5.02 -2.84
CA ALA A 63 24.27 4.37 -1.56
C ALA A 63 23.72 2.95 -1.51
N LEU A 64 22.47 2.75 -1.98
CA LEU A 64 21.86 1.43 -2.02
C LEU A 64 22.50 0.54 -3.11
N ALA A 65 22.82 1.08 -4.27
CA ALA A 65 23.48 0.32 -5.33
C ALA A 65 24.85 -0.22 -4.91
N ARG A 66 25.57 0.53 -4.06
CA ARG A 66 26.89 0.14 -3.50
C ARG A 66 26.82 -0.64 -2.20
N TRP A 67 25.63 -1.05 -1.77
CA TRP A 67 25.47 -1.79 -0.52
C TRP A 67 26.32 -3.08 -0.49
N THR A 68 26.85 -3.39 0.68
CA THR A 68 27.58 -4.64 0.96
C THR A 68 27.12 -5.20 2.30
N PRO A 69 27.23 -6.53 2.54
CA PRO A 69 26.83 -7.15 3.81
C PRO A 69 27.56 -6.56 5.03
N ASP A 70 28.78 -6.10 4.84
CA ASP A 70 29.61 -5.52 5.91
C ASP A 70 29.28 -4.02 6.16
N ALA A 71 28.55 -3.39 5.26
CA ALA A 71 28.10 -2.02 5.44
C ALA A 71 26.92 -2.00 6.43
N VAL A 72 27.21 -1.84 7.71
CA VAL A 72 26.17 -1.56 8.72
C VAL A 72 25.60 -0.17 8.42
N GLY A 73 24.49 -0.15 7.69
CA GLY A 73 23.86 1.08 7.25
C GLY A 73 23.20 1.82 8.41
N THR A 74 23.56 3.08 8.57
CA THR A 74 22.83 4.04 9.42
C THR A 74 21.98 4.99 8.58
N ARG A 75 21.88 4.74 7.27
CA ARG A 75 21.15 5.61 6.34
C ARG A 75 19.70 5.19 6.25
N GLU A 76 18.83 6.12 6.55
CA GLU A 76 17.40 6.00 6.26
C GLU A 76 17.17 6.28 4.78
N LEU A 77 16.30 5.45 4.16
CA LEU A 77 15.89 5.61 2.78
C LEU A 77 14.38 5.78 2.72
N ALA A 78 13.92 6.73 1.93
CA ALA A 78 12.49 6.87 1.66
C ALA A 78 12.01 5.70 0.80
N PHE A 79 10.82 5.18 1.12
CA PHE A 79 10.15 4.12 0.37
C PHE A 79 8.74 4.55 0.02
N ALA A 80 8.37 4.44 -1.26
CA ALA A 80 7.02 4.72 -1.72
C ALA A 80 6.33 3.40 -2.05
N PRO A 81 5.39 2.91 -1.20
CA PRO A 81 4.66 1.69 -1.48
C PRO A 81 3.75 1.86 -2.69
N ALA A 82 3.51 0.79 -3.46
CA ALA A 82 2.55 0.79 -4.55
C ALA A 82 1.10 0.77 -4.04
N ARG A 83 0.89 0.21 -2.86
CA ARG A 83 -0.38 0.20 -2.11
C ARG A 83 -0.13 -0.06 -0.64
N VAL A 84 -1.14 0.19 0.18
CA VAL A 84 -1.14 -0.10 1.62
C VAL A 84 -2.21 -1.13 1.92
N LEU A 85 -1.85 -2.20 2.59
CA LEU A 85 -2.76 -3.24 3.07
C LEU A 85 -2.90 -3.11 4.58
N MET A 86 -4.13 -3.03 5.07
CA MET A 86 -4.43 -2.87 6.49
C MET A 86 -5.42 -3.93 6.96
N GLN A 87 -5.27 -4.36 8.19
CA GLN A 87 -6.31 -5.09 8.92
C GLN A 87 -7.29 -4.09 9.55
N ASP A 88 -8.48 -4.53 9.93
CA ASP A 88 -9.49 -3.67 10.53
C ASP A 88 -9.06 -3.08 11.88
N PHE A 89 -8.37 -3.83 12.74
CA PHE A 89 -7.90 -3.33 14.04
C PHE A 89 -6.86 -2.21 13.93
N THR A 90 -6.06 -2.22 12.89
CA THR A 90 -5.07 -1.16 12.62
C THR A 90 -5.58 -0.14 11.61
N GLY A 91 -6.44 -0.56 10.70
CA GLY A 91 -6.98 0.26 9.63
C GLY A 91 -8.11 1.19 10.06
N VAL A 92 -8.99 0.76 10.97
CA VAL A 92 -10.08 1.62 11.47
C VAL A 92 -9.54 2.88 12.14
N PRO A 93 -8.55 2.86 13.03
CA PRO A 93 -7.92 4.08 13.54
C PRO A 93 -7.35 4.97 12.44
N ALA A 94 -6.69 4.41 11.43
CA ALA A 94 -6.16 5.20 10.31
C ALA A 94 -7.28 5.89 9.50
N ILE A 95 -8.42 5.24 9.31
CA ILE A 95 -9.60 5.87 8.67
C ILE A 95 -10.17 7.00 9.53
N VAL A 96 -10.20 6.82 10.86
CA VAL A 96 -10.62 7.89 11.79
C VAL A 96 -9.67 9.09 11.70
N ASP A 97 -8.37 8.85 11.62
CA ASP A 97 -7.38 9.93 11.46
C ASP A 97 -7.59 10.69 10.14
N LEU A 98 -7.83 9.97 9.04
CA LEU A 98 -8.14 10.60 7.76
C LEU A 98 -9.44 11.42 7.81
N ALA A 99 -10.47 10.95 8.52
CA ALA A 99 -11.69 11.72 8.76
C ALA A 99 -11.41 13.00 9.56
N ALA A 100 -10.68 12.88 10.67
CA ALA A 100 -10.29 14.03 11.49
C ALA A 100 -9.44 15.05 10.71
N MET A 101 -8.59 14.60 9.80
CA MET A 101 -7.84 15.49 8.90
C MET A 101 -8.77 16.25 7.96
N ARG A 102 -9.86 15.64 7.46
CA ARG A 102 -10.86 16.35 6.65
C ARG A 102 -11.61 17.40 7.45
N ASP A 103 -12.03 17.08 8.67
CA ASP A 103 -12.67 18.04 9.57
C ASP A 103 -11.73 19.24 9.86
N ALA A 104 -10.45 18.98 10.09
CA ALA A 104 -9.45 20.04 10.27
C ALA A 104 -9.28 20.92 9.03
N MET A 105 -9.28 20.32 7.83
CA MET A 105 -9.21 21.07 6.57
C MET A 105 -10.42 21.98 6.40
N GLU A 106 -11.63 21.48 6.69
CA GLU A 106 -12.86 22.27 6.65
C GLU A 106 -12.80 23.43 7.64
N ALA A 107 -12.39 23.17 8.88
CA ALA A 107 -12.23 24.22 9.90
C ALA A 107 -11.23 25.30 9.51
N LEU A 108 -10.22 24.97 8.69
CA LEU A 108 -9.25 25.90 8.13
C LEU A 108 -9.75 26.61 6.85
N GLY A 109 -10.99 26.35 6.42
CA GLY A 109 -11.54 26.92 5.18
C GLY A 109 -10.92 26.35 3.89
N ALA A 110 -10.30 25.18 3.97
CA ALA A 110 -9.70 24.49 2.84
C ALA A 110 -10.59 23.35 2.36
N ASP A 111 -10.30 22.82 1.17
CA ASP A 111 -11.08 21.73 0.58
C ASP A 111 -10.75 20.38 1.26
N PRO A 112 -11.70 19.75 2.00
CA PRO A 112 -11.49 18.46 2.65
C PRO A 112 -11.18 17.32 1.68
N ALA A 113 -11.63 17.39 0.43
CA ALA A 113 -11.40 16.35 -0.57
C ALA A 113 -9.92 16.20 -0.94
N LYS A 114 -9.07 17.17 -0.61
CA LYS A 114 -7.61 17.05 -0.77
C LYS A 114 -6.98 16.03 0.18
N ILE A 115 -7.68 15.68 1.26
CA ILE A 115 -7.28 14.57 2.14
C ILE A 115 -7.82 13.28 1.54
N ASP A 116 -6.95 12.61 0.81
CA ASP A 116 -7.18 11.30 0.20
C ASP A 116 -5.85 10.53 0.17
N PRO A 117 -5.84 9.22 0.43
CA PRO A 117 -4.61 8.42 0.30
C PRO A 117 -4.00 8.56 -1.09
N ARG A 118 -2.69 8.76 -1.17
CA ARG A 118 -1.96 8.97 -2.44
C ARG A 118 -1.74 7.67 -3.22
N VAL A 119 -1.91 6.53 -2.56
CA VAL A 119 -1.80 5.18 -3.14
C VAL A 119 -3.04 4.38 -2.74
N PRO A 120 -3.38 3.32 -3.47
CA PRO A 120 -4.48 2.44 -3.08
C PRO A 120 -4.31 1.90 -1.66
N VAL A 121 -5.37 1.95 -0.88
CA VAL A 121 -5.46 1.42 0.47
C VAL A 121 -6.55 0.36 0.49
N GLU A 122 -6.17 -0.88 0.80
CA GLU A 122 -7.08 -1.98 1.02
C GLU A 122 -7.15 -2.30 2.52
N LEU A 123 -8.33 -2.12 3.09
CA LEU A 123 -8.61 -2.53 4.45
C LEU A 123 -9.37 -3.85 4.42
N ILE A 124 -8.82 -4.87 5.08
CA ILE A 124 -9.41 -6.20 5.13
C ILE A 124 -9.92 -6.43 6.55
N ILE A 125 -11.19 -6.80 6.64
CA ILE A 125 -11.78 -7.23 7.90
C ILE A 125 -11.26 -8.63 8.19
N ASP A 126 -10.16 -8.69 8.94
CA ASP A 126 -9.30 -9.86 9.14
C ASP A 126 -9.75 -10.68 10.36
N HIS A 127 -11.03 -10.98 10.44
CA HIS A 127 -11.55 -11.85 11.47
C HIS A 127 -12.61 -12.80 10.95
N SER A 128 -12.71 -13.93 11.61
CA SER A 128 -13.76 -14.89 11.34
C SER A 128 -15.08 -14.43 11.96
N VAL A 129 -16.18 -14.70 11.28
CA VAL A 129 -17.51 -14.53 11.85
C VAL A 129 -17.67 -15.51 13.03
N ILE A 130 -18.10 -15.00 14.19
CA ILE A 130 -18.34 -15.82 15.38
C ILE A 130 -19.50 -16.76 15.12
N ALA A 131 -19.29 -18.06 15.39
CA ALA A 131 -20.34 -19.07 15.29
C ALA A 131 -21.21 -19.11 16.55
N ASP A 132 -22.05 -18.08 16.73
CA ASP A 132 -23.04 -18.04 17.82
C ASP A 132 -24.13 -19.12 17.63
N VAL A 133 -24.38 -19.49 16.40
CA VAL A 133 -25.36 -20.51 16.00
C VAL A 133 -24.65 -21.61 15.22
N SER A 134 -24.85 -22.87 15.58
CA SER A 134 -24.25 -24.02 14.90
C SER A 134 -25.26 -25.15 14.71
N GLY A 135 -24.92 -26.15 13.89
CA GLY A 135 -25.70 -27.35 13.69
C GLY A 135 -27.06 -27.17 13.01
N ARG A 136 -27.28 -26.06 12.30
CA ARG A 136 -28.53 -25.71 11.59
C ARG A 136 -28.26 -25.25 10.16
N PRO A 137 -29.17 -25.52 9.23
CA PRO A 137 -29.02 -25.06 7.83
C PRO A 137 -28.95 -23.51 7.68
N ASP A 138 -29.55 -22.76 8.60
CA ASP A 138 -29.57 -21.29 8.59
C ASP A 138 -28.45 -20.65 9.43
N ALA A 139 -27.51 -21.46 10.00
CA ALA A 139 -26.47 -20.98 10.90
C ALA A 139 -25.59 -19.90 10.27
N PHE A 140 -25.13 -20.09 9.03
CA PHE A 140 -24.30 -19.11 8.33
C PHE A 140 -24.99 -17.74 8.24
N ARG A 141 -26.22 -17.70 7.71
CA ARG A 141 -26.97 -16.46 7.57
C ARG A 141 -27.19 -15.74 8.91
N ARG A 142 -27.53 -16.50 9.97
CA ARG A 142 -27.72 -15.93 11.32
C ARG A 142 -26.44 -15.36 11.90
N ASN A 143 -25.34 -16.05 11.74
CA ASN A 143 -24.06 -15.57 12.24
C ASN A 143 -23.63 -14.30 11.51
N ALA A 144 -23.84 -14.23 10.21
CA ALA A 144 -23.58 -13.01 9.43
C ALA A 144 -24.46 -11.84 9.89
N GLU A 145 -25.76 -12.07 10.12
CA GLU A 145 -26.70 -11.04 10.64
C GLU A 145 -26.26 -10.54 12.03
N LEU A 146 -25.82 -11.44 12.92
CA LEU A 146 -25.31 -11.09 14.25
C LEU A 146 -24.00 -10.32 14.15
N GLU A 147 -23.10 -10.69 13.25
CA GLU A 147 -21.84 -10.01 13.00
C GLU A 147 -22.07 -8.54 12.58
N PHE A 148 -22.92 -8.32 11.57
CA PHE A 148 -23.25 -6.98 11.12
C PHE A 148 -23.99 -6.15 12.17
N THR A 149 -24.83 -6.77 13.00
CA THR A 149 -25.54 -6.09 14.10
C THR A 149 -24.54 -5.67 15.19
N ARG A 150 -23.63 -6.56 15.56
CA ARG A 150 -22.63 -6.37 16.62
C ARG A 150 -21.62 -5.30 16.28
N ASN A 151 -21.20 -5.23 15.03
CA ASN A 151 -20.17 -4.33 14.54
C ASN A 151 -20.72 -3.18 13.65
N ARG A 152 -21.99 -2.85 13.81
CA ARG A 152 -22.69 -1.91 12.94
C ARG A 152 -21.97 -0.58 12.77
N GLU A 153 -21.58 0.07 13.86
CA GLU A 153 -20.93 1.39 13.82
C GLU A 153 -19.59 1.33 13.05
N ARG A 154 -18.83 0.26 13.24
CA ARG A 154 -17.58 0.04 12.51
C ARG A 154 -17.83 -0.08 11.00
N TYR A 155 -18.84 -0.86 10.61
CA TYR A 155 -19.12 -1.09 9.20
C TYR A 155 -19.76 0.12 8.52
N GLU A 156 -20.54 0.91 9.26
CA GLU A 156 -21.04 2.20 8.78
C GLU A 156 -19.89 3.18 8.50
N LEU A 157 -18.91 3.28 9.40
CA LEU A 157 -17.69 4.08 9.18
C LEU A 157 -16.91 3.61 7.96
N LEU A 158 -16.66 2.31 7.83
CA LEU A 158 -15.91 1.75 6.73
C LEU A 158 -16.64 1.90 5.39
N ARG A 159 -17.95 1.77 5.39
CA ARG A 159 -18.79 2.04 4.21
C ARG A 159 -18.68 3.49 3.77
N TRP A 160 -18.81 4.41 4.73
CA TRP A 160 -18.60 5.84 4.48
C TRP A 160 -17.20 6.11 3.90
N ALA A 161 -16.16 5.48 4.43
CA ALA A 161 -14.80 5.67 3.96
C ALA A 161 -14.62 5.30 2.48
N GLN A 162 -15.22 4.20 2.01
CA GLN A 162 -15.19 3.83 0.60
C GLN A 162 -15.86 4.86 -0.32
N ASP A 163 -16.91 5.51 0.16
CA ASP A 163 -17.63 6.53 -0.61
C ASP A 163 -16.92 7.89 -0.52
N ALA A 164 -16.24 8.17 0.59
CA ALA A 164 -15.58 9.44 0.87
C ALA A 164 -14.17 9.55 0.25
N PHE A 165 -13.40 8.47 0.21
CA PHE A 165 -12.02 8.45 -0.27
C PHE A 165 -11.91 7.70 -1.61
N GLY A 166 -11.24 8.31 -2.59
CA GLY A 166 -11.09 7.73 -3.92
C GLY A 166 -10.17 6.51 -3.97
N ASN A 167 -9.23 6.42 -3.02
CA ASN A 167 -8.23 5.35 -2.97
C ASN A 167 -8.43 4.38 -1.79
N VAL A 168 -9.60 4.31 -1.19
CA VAL A 168 -9.90 3.37 -0.08
C VAL A 168 -10.87 2.29 -0.54
N ARG A 169 -10.50 1.04 -0.31
CA ARG A 169 -11.32 -0.13 -0.56
C ARG A 169 -11.40 -1.00 0.70
N VAL A 170 -12.58 -1.48 1.03
CA VAL A 170 -12.80 -2.35 2.18
C VAL A 170 -13.25 -3.72 1.71
N MET A 171 -12.56 -4.76 2.17
CA MET A 171 -12.98 -6.16 2.00
C MET A 171 -13.86 -6.56 3.18
N PRO A 172 -15.09 -7.03 2.93
CA PRO A 172 -16.02 -7.37 3.99
C PRO A 172 -15.56 -8.59 4.81
N PRO A 173 -16.15 -8.81 5.99
CA PRO A 173 -15.91 -10.03 6.75
C PRO A 173 -16.27 -11.27 5.92
N ASP A 174 -15.70 -12.42 6.28
CA ASP A 174 -15.92 -13.70 5.61
C ASP A 174 -15.36 -13.79 4.17
N SER A 175 -14.51 -12.84 3.78
CA SER A 175 -13.77 -12.87 2.50
C SER A 175 -12.43 -13.61 2.60
N GLY A 176 -11.97 -13.94 3.78
CA GLY A 176 -10.67 -14.51 4.08
C GLY A 176 -9.81 -13.57 4.90
N ILE A 177 -8.76 -14.11 5.51
CA ILE A 177 -7.80 -13.30 6.27
C ILE A 177 -6.99 -12.40 5.35
N CYS A 178 -6.36 -11.37 5.93
CA CYS A 178 -5.57 -10.37 5.23
C CYS A 178 -4.55 -10.97 4.24
N HIS A 179 -3.79 -11.97 4.67
CA HIS A 179 -2.79 -12.61 3.81
C HIS A 179 -3.41 -13.38 2.64
N GLN A 180 -4.51 -14.08 2.86
CA GLN A 180 -5.23 -14.81 1.82
C GLN A 180 -5.82 -13.86 0.79
N VAL A 181 -6.52 -12.82 1.23
CA VAL A 181 -7.10 -11.81 0.33
C VAL A 181 -6.01 -11.11 -0.48
N ASN A 182 -4.86 -10.81 0.14
CA ASN A 182 -3.73 -10.23 -0.58
C ASN A 182 -3.22 -11.11 -1.71
N LEU A 183 -3.10 -12.43 -1.48
CA LEU A 183 -2.57 -13.36 -2.48
C LEU A 183 -3.61 -13.72 -3.56
N GLU A 184 -4.88 -13.85 -3.20
CA GLU A 184 -5.91 -14.37 -4.10
C GLU A 184 -6.62 -13.29 -4.91
N TYR A 185 -6.72 -12.06 -4.39
CA TYR A 185 -7.51 -10.99 -5.00
C TYR A 185 -6.71 -9.75 -5.38
N LEU A 186 -5.60 -9.48 -4.71
CA LEU A 186 -4.89 -8.21 -4.82
C LEU A 186 -3.49 -8.35 -5.43
N ALA A 187 -2.90 -9.53 -5.39
CA ALA A 187 -1.54 -9.78 -5.90
C ALA A 187 -1.46 -9.92 -7.43
#